data_865c4c29090b7ad40c828e70e9573a67
#
_entry.id   865c4c29090b7ad40c828e70e9573a67
#
_cell.length_a   1.000
_cell.length_b   1.000
_cell.length_c   1.000
_cell.angle_alpha   90.00
_cell.angle_beta   90.00
_cell.angle_gamma   90.00
#
_symmetry.space_group_name_H-M   'P 1'
#
loop_
_entity.id
_entity.type
_entity.pdbx_description
1 polymer ?
#
loop_
_entity_poly.entity_id
_entity_poly.type
_entity_poly.pdbx_seq_one_letter_code
_entity_poly.pdbx_strand_id
1 'polypeptide(L)'
;MAIDPRGADLKRYLSDDVPGPVVMLNLLRFAEGGRESYARYAEALNSTFLPRYGAEVLYAGDGSTTLVAEAGQEWDAVLLVRYPSREAFSRMVADPEYQEVTAWRTGALTEAVLQATVPW
;
A
#
# COMPACT_ATOMS: atom_id res chain seq x y z
N MET A 1 1.40 3.49 -16.17
CA MET A 1 1.31 2.43 -15.14
C MET A 1 0.97 3.06 -13.81
N ALA A 2 0.03 2.47 -13.09
CA ALA A 2 -0.36 2.97 -11.78
C ALA A 2 0.65 2.54 -10.72
N ILE A 3 1.10 3.47 -9.91
CA ILE A 3 2.02 3.22 -8.81
C ILE A 3 1.54 3.89 -7.52
N ASP A 4 1.12 5.14 -7.60
CA ASP A 4 0.75 5.95 -6.45
C ASP A 4 -0.73 6.38 -6.51
N PRO A 5 -1.37 6.63 -5.34
CA PRO A 5 -2.74 7.15 -5.32
C PRO A 5 -2.82 8.54 -5.96
N ARG A 6 -3.89 8.78 -6.71
CA ARG A 6 -4.18 10.11 -7.22
C ARG A 6 -5.04 10.86 -6.22
N GLY A 7 -4.85 12.17 -6.12
CA GLY A 7 -5.63 13.00 -5.20
C GLY A 7 -7.14 12.89 -5.40
N ALA A 8 -7.59 12.78 -6.65
CA ALA A 8 -9.01 12.61 -6.97
C ALA A 8 -9.57 11.29 -6.43
N ASP A 9 -8.79 10.21 -6.49
CA ASP A 9 -9.20 8.91 -5.98
C ASP A 9 -9.27 8.91 -4.46
N LEU A 10 -8.31 9.54 -3.79
CA LEU A 10 -8.33 9.70 -2.33
C LEU A 10 -9.54 10.51 -1.88
N LYS A 11 -9.82 11.60 -2.56
CA LYS A 11 -10.98 12.44 -2.24
C LYS A 11 -12.29 11.68 -2.39
N ARG A 12 -12.44 10.93 -3.48
CA ARG A 12 -13.62 10.10 -3.70
C ARG A 12 -13.76 9.03 -2.62
N TYR A 13 -12.65 8.39 -2.24
CA TYR A 13 -12.63 7.37 -1.20
C TYR A 13 -13.10 7.92 0.16
N LEU A 14 -12.66 9.12 0.51
CA LEU A 14 -13.05 9.76 1.77
C LEU A 14 -14.48 10.28 1.76
N SER A 15 -15.04 10.58 0.59
CA SER A 15 -16.42 11.07 0.50
C SER A 15 -17.46 9.99 0.80
N ASP A 16 -17.09 8.72 0.66
CA ASP A 16 -17.92 7.59 1.07
C ASP A 16 -17.75 7.42 2.58
N ASP A 17 -18.73 7.87 3.35
CA ASP A 17 -18.69 7.82 4.80
C ASP A 17 -18.98 6.41 5.33
N VAL A 18 -18.02 5.51 5.16
CA VAL A 18 -18.11 4.14 5.69
C VAL A 18 -17.23 4.03 6.93
N PRO A 19 -17.84 3.87 8.12
CA PRO A 19 -17.08 3.76 9.36
C PRO A 19 -16.39 2.41 9.50
N GLY A 20 -15.39 2.35 10.36
CA GLY A 20 -14.74 1.12 10.75
C GLY A 20 -13.41 0.87 10.05
N PRO A 21 -12.77 -0.26 10.39
CA PRO A 21 -11.46 -0.58 9.85
C PRO A 21 -11.51 -0.91 8.36
N VAL A 22 -10.39 -0.66 7.70
CA VAL A 22 -10.19 -0.97 6.29
C VAL A 22 -8.91 -1.77 6.15
N VAL A 23 -8.92 -2.75 5.26
CA VAL A 23 -7.72 -3.53 4.93
C VAL A 23 -7.32 -3.18 3.49
N MET A 24 -6.13 -2.62 3.34
CA MET A 24 -5.60 -2.27 2.03
C MET A 24 -4.85 -3.46 1.43
N LEU A 25 -5.31 -3.87 0.25
CA LEU A 25 -4.60 -4.87 -0.57
C LEU A 25 -3.54 -4.14 -1.37
N ASN A 26 -2.30 -4.59 -1.24
CA ASN A 26 -1.17 -4.10 -2.02
C ASN A 26 -0.63 -5.23 -2.89
N LEU A 27 -0.63 -5.01 -4.19
CA LEU A 27 0.01 -5.89 -5.14
C LEU A 27 1.15 -5.12 -5.78
N LEU A 28 2.36 -5.69 -5.76
CA LEU A 28 3.57 -4.96 -6.14
C LEU A 28 4.34 -5.70 -7.22
N ARG A 29 4.83 -4.93 -8.21
CA ARG A 29 5.79 -5.40 -9.20
C ARG A 29 7.03 -4.53 -9.09
N PHE A 30 8.17 -5.15 -8.72
CA PHE A 30 9.40 -4.41 -8.48
C PHE A 30 10.11 -4.04 -9.77
N ALA A 31 10.70 -2.83 -9.76
CA ALA A 31 11.70 -2.44 -10.72
C ALA A 31 12.99 -3.24 -10.46
N GLU A 32 13.90 -3.26 -11.42
CA GLU A 32 15.21 -3.86 -11.22
C GLU A 32 15.90 -3.20 -10.02
N GLY A 33 16.34 -4.03 -9.06
CA GLY A 33 16.95 -3.53 -7.81
C GLY A 33 15.96 -2.89 -6.83
N GLY A 34 14.66 -2.91 -7.13
CA GLY A 34 13.66 -2.21 -6.35
C GLY A 34 13.37 -2.79 -4.98
N ARG A 35 13.64 -4.09 -4.76
CA ARG A 35 13.37 -4.73 -3.45
C ARG A 35 14.09 -4.03 -2.30
N GLU A 36 15.34 -3.61 -2.52
CA GLU A 36 16.14 -2.95 -1.50
C GLU A 36 15.54 -1.58 -1.13
N SER A 37 15.15 -0.81 -2.13
CA SER A 37 14.49 0.47 -1.92
C SER A 37 13.15 0.29 -1.21
N TYR A 38 12.37 -0.70 -1.60
CA TYR A 38 11.09 -1.00 -0.95
C TYR A 38 11.29 -1.45 0.49
N ALA A 39 12.35 -2.20 0.78
CA ALA A 39 12.66 -2.62 2.15
C ALA A 39 12.91 -1.42 3.08
N ARG A 40 13.55 -0.37 2.57
CA ARG A 40 13.74 0.89 3.34
C ARG A 40 12.41 1.57 3.62
N TYR A 41 11.54 1.62 2.63
CA TYR A 41 10.20 2.16 2.79
C TYR A 41 9.40 1.36 3.83
N ALA A 42 9.42 0.02 3.73
CA ALA A 42 8.72 -0.86 4.65
C ALA A 42 9.23 -0.72 6.09
N GLU A 43 10.54 -0.56 6.28
CA GLU A 43 11.12 -0.33 7.60
C GLU A 43 10.61 0.98 8.21
N ALA A 44 10.58 2.06 7.43
CA ALA A 44 10.05 3.33 7.90
C ALA A 44 8.57 3.23 8.26
N LEU A 45 7.77 2.52 7.44
CA LEU A 45 6.37 2.27 7.73
C LEU A 45 6.20 1.52 9.05
N ASN A 46 6.89 0.40 9.22
CA ASN A 46 6.73 -0.45 10.39
C ASN A 46 7.20 0.20 11.68
N SER A 47 8.27 0.98 11.63
CA SER A 47 8.85 1.61 12.81
C SER A 47 8.18 2.92 13.21
N THR A 48 7.61 3.65 12.26
CA THR A 48 7.15 5.02 12.50
C THR A 48 5.68 5.24 12.13
N PHE A 49 5.32 5.00 10.89
CA PHE A 49 4.03 5.47 10.38
C PHE A 49 2.86 4.57 10.74
N LEU A 50 3.01 3.26 10.66
CA LEU A 50 1.92 2.36 11.03
C LEU A 50 1.56 2.49 12.51
N PRO A 51 2.52 2.50 13.45
CA PRO A 51 2.18 2.75 14.85
C PRO A 51 1.55 4.13 15.09
N ARG A 52 2.04 5.15 14.39
CA ARG A 52 1.54 6.52 14.54
C ARG A 52 0.05 6.63 14.21
N TYR A 53 -0.42 5.88 13.22
CA TYR A 53 -1.81 5.94 12.76
C TYR A 53 -2.64 4.71 13.17
N GLY A 54 -2.13 3.90 14.07
CA GLY A 54 -2.86 2.74 14.59
C GLY A 54 -3.04 1.62 13.58
N ALA A 55 -2.16 1.54 12.59
CA ALA A 55 -2.22 0.54 11.53
C ALA A 55 -1.29 -0.63 11.81
N GLU A 56 -1.55 -1.77 11.14
CA GLU A 56 -0.72 -2.96 11.27
C GLU A 56 -0.69 -3.76 9.98
N VAL A 57 0.43 -4.44 9.73
CA VAL A 57 0.55 -5.38 8.62
C VAL A 57 -0.06 -6.71 9.07
N LEU A 58 -1.11 -7.15 8.36
CA LEU A 58 -1.74 -8.44 8.62
C LEU A 58 -1.04 -9.57 7.90
N TYR A 59 -0.49 -9.30 6.73
CA TYR A 59 0.21 -10.28 5.92
C TYR A 59 1.17 -9.55 4.98
N ALA A 60 2.34 -10.13 4.79
CA ALA A 60 3.28 -9.72 3.75
C ALA A 60 3.98 -10.95 3.21
N GLY A 61 4.03 -11.09 1.91
CA GLY A 61 4.64 -12.27 1.30
C GLY A 61 5.04 -12.04 -0.15
N ASP A 62 5.92 -12.88 -0.63
CA ASP A 62 6.34 -12.89 -2.03
C ASP A 62 5.32 -13.63 -2.90
N GLY A 63 5.12 -13.13 -4.10
CA GLY A 63 4.37 -13.86 -5.12
C GLY A 63 5.11 -15.14 -5.52
N SER A 64 4.36 -16.19 -5.74
CA SER A 64 4.87 -17.48 -6.21
C SER A 64 4.17 -17.84 -7.51
N THR A 65 4.01 -19.12 -7.78
CA THR A 65 3.40 -19.60 -9.01
C THR A 65 1.95 -19.16 -9.16
N THR A 66 1.58 -18.57 -10.27
CA THR A 66 0.18 -18.31 -10.58
C THR A 66 -0.48 -19.58 -11.08
N LEU A 67 -1.68 -19.86 -10.55
CA LEU A 67 -2.46 -21.03 -10.94
C LEU A 67 -3.60 -20.64 -11.89
N VAL A 68 -4.13 -19.44 -11.72
CA VAL A 68 -5.13 -18.84 -12.61
C VAL A 68 -4.76 -17.37 -12.78
N ALA A 69 -4.36 -16.98 -13.98
CA ALA A 69 -4.03 -15.59 -14.29
C ALA A 69 -3.90 -15.39 -15.79
N GLU A 70 -4.20 -14.19 -16.22
CA GLU A 70 -3.88 -13.72 -17.56
C GLU A 70 -2.54 -12.99 -17.54
N ALA A 71 -2.03 -12.65 -18.73
CA ALA A 71 -0.80 -11.87 -18.83
C ALA A 71 -0.92 -10.55 -18.07
N GLY A 72 0.10 -10.21 -17.28
CA GLY A 72 0.11 -8.98 -16.48
C GLY A 72 -0.56 -9.10 -15.12
N GLN A 73 -1.07 -10.26 -14.75
CA GLN A 73 -1.69 -10.51 -13.46
C GLN A 73 -0.76 -11.20 -12.45
N GLU A 74 0.51 -11.28 -12.75
CA GLU A 74 1.51 -11.86 -11.86
C GLU A 74 2.16 -10.74 -11.04
N TRP A 75 2.29 -10.99 -9.74
CA TRP A 75 2.81 -9.96 -8.81
C TRP A 75 3.99 -10.52 -8.02
N ASP A 76 4.95 -9.64 -7.71
CA ASP A 76 6.15 -10.01 -6.98
C ASP A 76 5.94 -10.06 -5.48
N ALA A 77 5.00 -9.27 -4.97
CA ALA A 77 4.69 -9.23 -3.55
C ALA A 77 3.24 -8.88 -3.30
N VAL A 78 2.72 -9.38 -2.18
CA VAL A 78 1.35 -9.13 -1.72
C VAL A 78 1.41 -8.70 -0.26
N LEU A 79 0.74 -7.60 0.08
CA LEU A 79 0.62 -7.15 1.46
C LEU A 79 -0.84 -6.82 1.77
N LEU A 80 -1.22 -7.11 3.02
CA LEU A 80 -2.50 -6.67 3.58
C LEU A 80 -2.19 -5.81 4.79
N VAL A 81 -2.62 -4.56 4.75
CA VAL A 81 -2.38 -3.59 5.82
C VAL A 81 -3.71 -3.08 6.34
N ARG A 82 -3.95 -3.27 7.64
CA ARG A 82 -5.15 -2.80 8.29
C ARG A 82 -4.97 -1.40 8.84
N TYR A 83 -5.92 -0.53 8.57
CA TYR A 83 -6.01 0.81 9.16
C TYR A 83 -7.30 0.88 9.98
N PRO A 84 -7.30 1.62 11.11
CA PRO A 84 -8.51 1.72 11.93
C PRO A 84 -9.67 2.44 11.25
N SER A 85 -9.37 3.28 10.24
CA SER A 85 -10.37 4.00 9.47
C SER A 85 -9.81 4.48 8.15
N ARG A 86 -10.68 4.87 7.24
CA ARG A 86 -10.29 5.53 5.97
C ARG A 86 -9.54 6.83 6.25
N GLU A 87 -9.98 7.54 7.27
CA GLU A 87 -9.38 8.80 7.69
C GLU A 87 -7.94 8.60 8.17
N ALA A 88 -7.67 7.57 8.96
CA ALA A 88 -6.32 7.27 9.43
C ALA A 88 -5.36 7.01 8.26
N PHE A 89 -5.80 6.24 7.27
CA PHE A 89 -5.02 6.03 6.05
C PHE A 89 -4.72 7.35 5.34
N SER A 90 -5.75 8.17 5.18
CA SER A 90 -5.61 9.45 4.50
C SER A 90 -4.67 10.41 5.23
N ARG A 91 -4.74 10.45 6.57
CA ARG A 91 -3.83 11.27 7.37
C ARG A 91 -2.38 10.81 7.20
N MET A 92 -2.14 9.50 7.15
CA MET A 92 -0.80 8.97 6.92
C MET A 92 -0.27 9.42 5.56
N VAL A 93 -1.07 9.28 4.51
CA VAL A 93 -0.66 9.67 3.16
C VAL A 93 -0.37 11.18 3.09
N ALA A 94 -1.11 11.99 3.83
CA ALA A 94 -0.94 13.44 3.86
C ALA A 94 0.20 13.90 4.79
N ASP A 95 0.75 13.01 5.61
CA ASP A 95 1.82 13.34 6.55
C ASP A 95 3.08 13.75 5.79
N PRO A 96 3.64 14.96 6.04
CA PRO A 96 4.85 15.42 5.33
C PRO A 96 6.05 14.49 5.51
N GLU A 97 6.21 13.87 6.67
CA GLU A 97 7.29 12.91 6.90
C GLU A 97 7.07 11.63 6.07
N TYR A 98 5.83 11.19 5.94
CA TYR A 98 5.50 10.05 5.07
C TYR A 98 5.84 10.37 3.61
N GLN A 99 5.54 11.59 3.16
CA GLN A 99 5.83 12.02 1.80
C GLN A 99 7.33 12.00 1.49
N GLU A 100 8.18 12.20 2.50
CA GLU A 100 9.63 12.10 2.34
C GLU A 100 10.08 10.66 2.04
N VAL A 101 9.45 9.68 2.66
CA VAL A 101 9.86 8.27 2.49
C VAL A 101 9.15 7.58 1.34
N THR A 102 8.04 8.12 0.85
CA THR A 102 7.26 7.50 -0.22
C THR A 102 8.04 7.43 -1.55
N ALA A 103 9.07 8.26 -1.73
CA ALA A 103 9.94 8.21 -2.90
C ALA A 103 10.65 6.84 -3.03
N TRP A 104 10.99 6.21 -1.91
CA TRP A 104 11.57 4.86 -1.92
C TRP A 104 10.61 3.83 -2.47
N ARG A 105 9.31 3.99 -2.17
CA ARG A 105 8.25 3.12 -2.71
C ARG A 105 8.08 3.37 -4.21
N THR A 106 7.91 4.60 -4.61
CA THR A 106 7.69 4.98 -6.02
C THR A 106 8.84 4.52 -6.91
N GLY A 107 10.09 4.73 -6.47
CA GLY A 107 11.27 4.31 -7.22
C GLY A 107 11.49 2.81 -7.25
N ALA A 108 10.88 2.07 -6.33
CA ALA A 108 11.04 0.62 -6.21
C ALA A 108 10.14 -0.17 -7.17
N LEU A 109 9.08 0.44 -7.69
CA LEU A 109 7.99 -0.27 -8.37
C LEU A 109 7.87 0.13 -9.83
N THR A 110 7.51 -0.84 -10.67
CA THR A 110 7.06 -0.58 -12.04
C THR A 110 5.56 -0.48 -12.13
N GLU A 111 4.86 -1.19 -11.25
CA GLU A 111 3.41 -1.19 -11.20
C GLU A 111 2.95 -1.59 -9.80
N ALA A 112 1.81 -1.07 -9.38
CA ALA A 112 1.20 -1.45 -8.11
C ALA A 112 -0.31 -1.38 -8.19
N VAL A 113 -0.96 -2.21 -7.37
CA VAL A 113 -2.38 -2.07 -7.05
C VAL A 113 -2.47 -1.74 -5.57
N LEU A 114 -3.24 -0.73 -5.24
CA LEU A 114 -3.62 -0.40 -3.87
C LEU A 114 -5.15 -0.35 -3.86
N GLN A 115 -5.75 -1.33 -3.23
CA GLN A 115 -7.21 -1.45 -3.23
C GLN A 115 -7.73 -1.58 -1.80
N ALA A 116 -8.67 -0.72 -1.44
CA ALA A 116 -9.35 -0.82 -0.17
C ALA A 116 -10.28 -2.03 -0.17
N THR A 117 -10.26 -2.77 0.92
CA THR A 117 -11.19 -3.89 1.13
C THR A 117 -11.89 -3.73 2.47
N VAL A 118 -13.05 -4.32 2.59
CA VAL A 118 -13.84 -4.35 3.83
C VAL A 118 -14.08 -5.83 4.16
N PRO A 119 -13.77 -6.28 5.38
CA PRO A 119 -14.04 -7.68 5.76
C PRO A 119 -15.51 -8.02 5.59
N TRP A 120 -15.76 -9.27 5.24
CA TRP A 120 -17.15 -9.78 5.15
C TRP A 120 -17.82 -9.84 6.51
#